data_312c6768fc49940d82cf2aae70b2972e
#
_entry.id   312c6768fc49940d82cf2aae70b2972e
#
_cell.length_a   1.000
_cell.length_b   1.000
_cell.length_c   1.000
_cell.angle_alpha   90.00
_cell.angle_beta   90.00
_cell.angle_gamma   90.00
#
_symmetry.space_group_name_H-M   'P 1'
#
loop_
_entity.id
_entity.type
_entity.pdbx_description
1 polymer ?
#
loop_
_entity_poly.entity_id
_entity_poly.type
_entity_poly.pdbx_seq_one_letter_code
_entity_poly.pdbx_strand_id
1 'polypeptide(L)'
;VAADDYNATTGAPEFSGSGTPETAADLTEVAAFAASVGTRLIGTTAERTAYDHAREGLEWWDTDLDTLYVHNGSGWETVFKDWAAYTPTTVNFTGTVVAEYQVVGKTVNVRIRATLSAALGGQPTFSLPVTASNANPEPLGMGWLNDANGTEYPAFIRKNSATTAAPYTINAASTNALLANTTASIPFTWASGDIIHMNFSYRAA
;
A
#
# COMPACT_ATOMS: atom_id res chain seq x y z
N VAL A 1 -18.13 28.87 33.96
CA VAL A 1 -19.10 29.38 33.00
C VAL A 1 -18.82 28.66 31.68
N ALA A 2 -19.85 28.08 31.07
CA ALA A 2 -19.77 27.55 29.71
C ALA A 2 -19.37 28.67 28.74
N ALA A 3 -18.88 28.34 27.57
CA ALA A 3 -18.62 29.32 26.52
C ALA A 3 -19.87 30.17 26.29
N ASP A 4 -19.67 31.48 26.12
CA ASP A 4 -20.77 32.44 25.93
C ASP A 4 -21.44 32.24 24.56
N ASP A 5 -20.66 31.75 23.57
CA ASP A 5 -21.11 31.45 22.22
C ASP A 5 -20.15 30.43 21.54
N TYR A 6 -20.49 30.01 20.34
CA TYR A 6 -19.66 29.15 19.51
C TYR A 6 -19.50 29.78 18.12
N ASN A 7 -18.27 29.80 17.64
CA ASN A 7 -17.97 30.30 16.29
C ASN A 7 -18.78 29.58 15.24
N ALA A 8 -19.61 30.27 14.48
CA ALA A 8 -20.55 29.69 13.52
C ALA A 8 -19.88 28.90 12.39
N THR A 9 -18.59 29.15 12.11
CA THR A 9 -17.84 28.47 11.04
C THR A 9 -17.03 27.29 11.57
N THR A 10 -16.42 27.43 12.74
CA THR A 10 -15.49 26.44 13.28
C THR A 10 -16.07 25.60 14.42
N GLY A 11 -17.18 26.05 15.04
CA GLY A 11 -17.72 25.47 16.26
C GLY A 11 -16.84 25.67 17.50
N ALA A 12 -15.77 26.48 17.39
CA ALA A 12 -14.88 26.72 18.51
C ALA A 12 -15.62 27.52 19.62
N PRO A 13 -15.40 27.22 20.92
CA PRO A 13 -15.98 27.97 22.01
C PRO A 13 -15.45 29.39 22.00
N GLU A 14 -16.34 30.37 22.16
CA GLU A 14 -16.01 31.81 22.28
C GLU A 14 -16.30 32.27 23.70
N PHE A 15 -15.33 32.93 24.31
CA PHE A 15 -15.43 33.50 25.67
C PHE A 15 -15.45 35.01 25.58
N SER A 16 -16.58 35.64 25.90
CA SER A 16 -16.66 37.07 25.99
C SER A 16 -15.92 37.54 27.25
N GLY A 17 -15.08 38.52 27.17
CA GLY A 17 -14.34 39.05 28.34
C GLY A 17 -15.21 39.74 29.42
N SER A 18 -16.55 39.55 29.40
CA SER A 18 -17.51 40.20 30.28
C SER A 18 -17.99 39.34 31.45
N GLY A 19 -17.71 38.04 31.44
CA GLY A 19 -18.04 37.08 32.50
C GLY A 19 -16.98 36.99 33.59
N THR A 20 -17.32 36.41 34.75
CA THR A 20 -16.32 36.01 35.74
C THR A 20 -15.51 34.83 35.20
N PRO A 21 -14.20 34.94 35.01
CA PRO A 21 -13.39 33.83 34.45
C PRO A 21 -13.47 32.62 35.37
N GLU A 22 -13.98 31.51 34.84
CA GLU A 22 -13.89 30.18 35.47
C GLU A 22 -12.83 29.36 34.74
N THR A 23 -11.57 29.71 34.90
CA THR A 23 -10.42 29.20 34.16
C THR A 23 -10.45 27.66 33.99
N ALA A 24 -10.90 26.92 34.99
CA ALA A 24 -10.97 25.45 34.92
C ALA A 24 -12.10 24.97 34.00
N ALA A 25 -13.28 25.61 34.01
CA ALA A 25 -14.40 25.28 33.16
C ALA A 25 -14.12 25.70 31.71
N ASP A 26 -13.59 26.88 31.49
CA ASP A 26 -13.23 27.41 30.17
C ASP A 26 -12.15 26.56 29.50
N LEU A 27 -11.11 26.17 30.23
CA LEU A 27 -10.07 25.26 29.74
C LEU A 27 -10.62 23.86 29.42
N THR A 28 -11.60 23.39 30.21
CA THR A 28 -12.24 22.09 29.95
C THR A 28 -13.04 22.13 28.65
N GLU A 29 -13.76 23.21 28.35
CA GLU A 29 -14.48 23.38 27.09
C GLU A 29 -13.55 23.48 25.89
N VAL A 30 -12.46 24.27 26.00
CA VAL A 30 -11.43 24.32 24.95
C VAL A 30 -10.81 22.95 24.71
N ALA A 31 -10.50 22.22 25.77
CA ALA A 31 -9.95 20.86 25.66
C ALA A 31 -10.96 19.88 25.03
N ALA A 32 -12.25 19.98 25.39
CA ALA A 32 -13.31 19.16 24.81
C ALA A 32 -13.50 19.46 23.31
N PHE A 33 -13.49 20.74 22.93
CA PHE A 33 -13.53 21.13 21.52
C PHE A 33 -12.30 20.59 20.77
N ALA A 34 -11.08 20.85 21.26
CA ALA A 34 -9.86 20.34 20.65
C ALA A 34 -9.89 18.80 20.50
N ALA A 35 -10.49 18.10 21.45
CA ALA A 35 -10.69 16.66 21.37
C ALA A 35 -11.72 16.25 20.32
N SER A 36 -12.74 17.06 20.07
CA SER A 36 -13.85 16.77 19.15
C SER A 36 -13.49 16.98 17.66
N VAL A 37 -12.66 17.99 17.35
CA VAL A 37 -12.29 18.31 15.96
C VAL A 37 -11.21 17.41 15.39
N GLY A 38 -10.72 16.46 16.18
CA GLY A 38 -9.64 15.55 15.79
C GLY A 38 -8.29 16.28 15.72
N THR A 39 -7.25 15.59 16.06
CA THR A 39 -5.89 16.13 16.01
C THR A 39 -5.05 15.26 15.09
N ARG A 40 -4.52 15.87 14.04
CA ARG A 40 -3.44 15.24 13.28
C ARG A 40 -2.13 15.54 13.98
N LEU A 41 -1.43 14.52 14.39
CA LEU A 41 -0.05 14.59 14.86
C LEU A 41 0.91 14.35 13.71
N ILE A 42 2.12 14.90 13.84
CA ILE A 42 3.20 14.73 12.86
C ILE A 42 4.45 14.35 13.66
N GLY A 43 5.13 13.30 13.23
CA GLY A 43 6.35 12.85 13.88
C GLY A 43 6.92 11.59 13.23
N THR A 44 7.98 11.08 13.82
CA THR A 44 8.68 9.87 13.38
C THR A 44 7.91 8.59 13.74
N THR A 45 8.31 7.46 13.16
CA THR A 45 7.79 6.14 13.54
C THR A 45 8.02 5.84 15.03
N ALA A 46 9.19 6.25 15.58
CA ALA A 46 9.51 6.04 16.98
C ALA A 46 8.56 6.83 17.90
N GLU A 47 8.31 8.11 17.59
CA GLU A 47 7.37 8.95 18.34
C GLU A 47 5.94 8.42 18.27
N ARG A 48 5.49 7.98 17.08
CA ARG A 48 4.17 7.35 16.92
C ARG A 48 4.02 6.09 17.76
N THR A 49 5.05 5.25 17.78
CA THR A 49 5.03 3.99 18.53
C THR A 49 5.07 4.21 20.04
N ALA A 50 5.76 5.25 20.50
CA ALA A 50 5.87 5.61 21.91
C ALA A 50 4.69 6.45 22.42
N TYR A 51 3.76 6.86 21.53
CA TYR A 51 2.67 7.75 21.91
C TYR A 51 1.60 7.02 22.73
N ASP A 52 1.53 7.31 24.02
CA ASP A 52 0.67 6.66 25.01
C ASP A 52 -0.75 7.22 25.12
N HIS A 53 -1.03 8.37 24.46
CA HIS A 53 -2.37 8.99 24.43
C HIS A 53 -3.14 8.67 23.15
N ALA A 54 -2.77 7.60 22.44
CA ALA A 54 -3.46 7.17 21.24
C ALA A 54 -4.91 6.78 21.53
N ARG A 55 -5.85 7.28 20.72
CA ARG A 55 -7.28 7.01 20.82
C ARG A 55 -7.88 6.81 19.45
N GLU A 56 -9.04 6.19 19.39
CA GLU A 56 -9.76 5.99 18.15
C GLU A 56 -10.01 7.31 17.41
N GLY A 57 -9.73 7.31 16.11
CA GLY A 57 -9.85 8.47 15.23
C GLY A 57 -8.65 9.43 15.24
N LEU A 58 -7.65 9.22 16.11
CA LEU A 58 -6.44 10.03 16.07
C LEU A 58 -5.65 9.75 14.79
N GLU A 59 -5.28 10.80 14.06
CA GLU A 59 -4.45 10.70 12.87
C GLU A 59 -2.98 11.00 13.19
N TRP A 60 -2.06 10.31 12.51
CA TRP A 60 -0.63 10.53 12.59
C TRP A 60 0.00 10.53 11.20
N TRP A 61 0.71 11.61 10.85
CA TRP A 61 1.60 11.62 9.69
C TRP A 61 2.99 11.18 10.14
N ASP A 62 3.41 10.01 9.68
CA ASP A 62 4.73 9.43 9.96
C ASP A 62 5.74 9.95 8.92
N THR A 63 6.71 10.74 9.38
CA THR A 63 7.70 11.42 8.52
C THR A 63 8.82 10.49 8.04
N ASP A 64 9.05 9.35 8.70
CA ASP A 64 10.05 8.38 8.27
C ASP A 64 9.54 7.52 7.11
N LEU A 65 8.22 7.32 7.05
CA LEU A 65 7.57 6.39 6.12
C LEU A 65 6.70 7.10 5.08
N ASP A 66 6.56 8.43 5.13
CA ASP A 66 5.62 9.23 4.33
C ASP A 66 4.21 8.61 4.33
N THR A 67 3.73 8.27 5.53
CA THR A 67 2.53 7.47 5.71
C THR A 67 1.55 8.13 6.68
N LEU A 68 0.28 8.23 6.26
CA LEU A 68 -0.81 8.62 7.14
C LEU A 68 -1.40 7.39 7.83
N TYR A 69 -1.45 7.44 9.15
CA TYR A 69 -2.09 6.45 10.00
C TYR A 69 -3.33 7.02 10.68
N VAL A 70 -4.27 6.13 11.02
CA VAL A 70 -5.36 6.39 11.96
C VAL A 70 -5.35 5.33 13.05
N HIS A 71 -5.60 5.73 14.29
CA HIS A 71 -5.72 4.79 15.40
C HIS A 71 -7.16 4.27 15.46
N ASN A 72 -7.34 2.93 15.47
CA ASN A 72 -8.66 2.28 15.46
C ASN A 72 -9.18 1.87 16.86
N GLY A 73 -8.60 2.45 17.93
CA GLY A 73 -8.88 2.06 19.30
C GLY A 73 -7.95 0.95 19.85
N SER A 74 -7.36 0.13 18.97
CA SER A 74 -6.47 -0.97 19.35
C SER A 74 -5.04 -0.84 18.79
N GLY A 75 -4.88 -0.10 17.69
CA GLY A 75 -3.59 0.08 17.04
C GLY A 75 -3.67 1.07 15.87
N TRP A 76 -2.53 1.30 15.25
CA TRP A 76 -2.40 2.20 14.11
C TRP A 76 -2.65 1.46 12.80
N GLU A 77 -3.62 1.92 12.00
CA GLU A 77 -3.91 1.41 10.66
C GLU A 77 -3.45 2.41 9.59
N THR A 78 -2.86 1.91 8.52
CA THR A 78 -2.45 2.73 7.37
C THR A 78 -3.68 3.22 6.61
N VAL A 79 -3.82 4.52 6.47
CA VAL A 79 -4.83 5.16 5.60
C VAL A 79 -4.25 5.39 4.21
N PHE A 80 -3.05 5.93 4.16
CA PHE A 80 -2.34 6.26 2.93
C PHE A 80 -0.83 6.13 3.16
N LYS A 81 -0.16 5.48 2.21
CA LYS A 81 1.30 5.45 2.06
C LYS A 81 1.62 5.79 0.62
N ASP A 82 2.51 6.74 0.40
CA ASP A 82 2.98 7.07 -0.94
C ASP A 82 3.82 5.95 -1.56
N TRP A 83 4.12 6.07 -2.84
CA TRP A 83 4.94 5.09 -3.54
C TRP A 83 6.30 4.92 -2.85
N ALA A 84 6.60 3.70 -2.46
CA ALA A 84 7.85 3.34 -1.81
C ALA A 84 8.51 2.17 -2.55
N ALA A 85 9.82 2.24 -2.70
CA ALA A 85 10.59 1.14 -3.24
C ALA A 85 10.54 -0.08 -2.30
N TYR A 86 10.53 -1.28 -2.86
CA TYR A 86 10.76 -2.52 -2.13
C TYR A 86 11.57 -3.51 -2.97
N THR A 87 12.18 -4.48 -2.31
CA THR A 87 12.94 -5.54 -2.99
C THR A 87 12.19 -6.86 -2.83
N PRO A 88 11.49 -7.35 -3.89
CA PRO A 88 10.82 -8.63 -3.82
C PRO A 88 11.83 -9.79 -3.77
N THR A 89 11.57 -10.78 -2.92
CA THR A 89 12.21 -12.08 -3.05
C THR A 89 11.68 -12.77 -4.30
N THR A 90 12.57 -13.31 -5.11
CA THR A 90 12.23 -13.95 -6.39
C THR A 90 12.57 -15.45 -6.38
N VAL A 91 11.78 -16.23 -7.11
CA VAL A 91 12.04 -17.65 -7.39
C VAL A 91 12.06 -17.86 -8.90
N ASN A 92 12.94 -18.72 -9.41
CA ASN A 92 13.14 -19.00 -10.84
C ASN A 92 13.46 -17.77 -11.70
N PHE A 93 13.96 -16.71 -11.08
CA PHE A 93 14.35 -15.45 -11.72
C PHE A 93 15.75 -15.05 -11.27
N THR A 94 16.58 -14.63 -12.23
CA THR A 94 17.90 -14.03 -11.97
C THR A 94 18.00 -12.75 -12.79
N GLY A 95 18.30 -11.63 -12.12
CA GLY A 95 18.39 -10.33 -12.80
C GLY A 95 18.19 -9.17 -11.83
N THR A 96 17.89 -8.02 -12.39
CA THR A 96 17.64 -6.77 -11.64
C THR A 96 16.13 -6.53 -11.53
N VAL A 97 15.65 -6.23 -10.33
CA VAL A 97 14.25 -5.88 -10.08
C VAL A 97 14.17 -4.46 -9.56
N VAL A 98 13.36 -3.64 -10.22
CA VAL A 98 12.91 -2.34 -9.73
C VAL A 98 11.43 -2.50 -9.38
N ALA A 99 11.10 -2.31 -8.12
CA ALA A 99 9.73 -2.48 -7.65
C ALA A 99 9.35 -1.39 -6.65
N GLU A 100 8.12 -0.96 -6.74
CA GLU A 100 7.51 0.03 -5.86
C GLU A 100 6.07 -0.36 -5.53
N TYR A 101 5.59 0.12 -4.41
CA TYR A 101 4.21 -0.09 -3.99
C TYR A 101 3.65 1.13 -3.27
N GLN A 102 2.32 1.23 -3.29
CA GLN A 102 1.54 2.24 -2.59
C GLN A 102 0.42 1.53 -1.82
N VAL A 103 0.05 2.07 -0.67
CA VAL A 103 -1.09 1.58 0.11
C VAL A 103 -2.13 2.68 0.27
N VAL A 104 -3.38 2.34 -0.06
CA VAL A 104 -4.54 3.22 0.17
C VAL A 104 -5.61 2.41 0.90
N GLY A 105 -5.80 2.69 2.17
CA GLY A 105 -6.60 1.84 3.06
C GLY A 105 -6.06 0.41 3.07
N LYS A 106 -6.88 -0.56 2.68
CA LYS A 106 -6.46 -1.97 2.53
C LYS A 106 -6.08 -2.35 1.09
N THR A 107 -6.05 -1.41 0.16
CA THR A 107 -5.62 -1.67 -1.22
C THR A 107 -4.14 -1.41 -1.38
N VAL A 108 -3.41 -2.41 -1.84
CA VAL A 108 -1.99 -2.33 -2.18
C VAL A 108 -1.85 -2.30 -3.70
N ASN A 109 -1.30 -1.22 -4.24
CA ASN A 109 -0.94 -1.09 -5.65
C ASN A 109 0.54 -1.42 -5.80
N VAL A 110 0.91 -2.19 -6.80
CA VAL A 110 2.29 -2.67 -6.99
C VAL A 110 2.71 -2.50 -8.45
N ARG A 111 3.93 -2.02 -8.65
CA ARG A 111 4.63 -1.99 -9.95
C ARG A 111 5.95 -2.70 -9.84
N ILE A 112 6.23 -3.60 -10.79
CA ILE A 112 7.49 -4.33 -10.89
C ILE A 112 8.00 -4.25 -12.32
N ARG A 113 9.27 -3.91 -12.48
CA ARG A 113 10.04 -4.10 -13.70
C ARG A 113 11.22 -4.98 -13.37
N ALA A 114 11.23 -6.18 -13.93
CA ALA A 114 12.28 -7.16 -13.71
C ALA A 114 13.00 -7.44 -15.04
N THR A 115 14.31 -7.17 -15.09
CA THR A 115 15.17 -7.40 -16.26
C THR A 115 16.02 -8.62 -15.99
N LEU A 116 15.94 -9.62 -16.85
CA LEU A 116 16.66 -10.88 -16.72
C LEU A 116 18.16 -10.69 -17.01
N SER A 117 19.00 -11.38 -16.25
CA SER A 117 20.42 -11.56 -16.56
C SER A 117 20.75 -12.98 -17.04
N ALA A 118 19.77 -13.91 -16.97
CA ALA A 118 19.86 -15.28 -17.46
C ALA A 118 18.46 -15.80 -17.80
N ALA A 119 18.37 -16.93 -18.48
CA ALA A 119 17.11 -17.60 -18.76
C ALA A 119 16.33 -17.94 -17.47
N LEU A 120 15.00 -17.98 -17.57
CA LEU A 120 14.15 -18.40 -16.44
C LEU A 120 14.36 -19.88 -16.11
N GLY A 121 14.45 -20.20 -14.81
CA GLY A 121 14.52 -21.58 -14.34
C GLY A 121 13.16 -22.31 -14.30
N GLY A 122 12.07 -21.59 -14.52
CA GLY A 122 10.70 -22.06 -14.44
C GLY A 122 9.73 -20.88 -14.33
N GLN A 123 8.55 -21.07 -13.75
CA GLN A 123 7.64 -19.97 -13.50
C GLN A 123 8.26 -18.95 -12.51
N PRO A 124 8.50 -17.70 -12.92
CA PRO A 124 9.02 -16.70 -12.00
C PRO A 124 7.93 -16.29 -11.00
N THR A 125 8.31 -16.17 -9.73
CA THR A 125 7.43 -15.61 -8.69
C THR A 125 8.11 -14.46 -7.97
N PHE A 126 7.32 -13.51 -7.49
CA PHE A 126 7.76 -12.31 -6.77
C PHE A 126 7.00 -12.21 -5.46
N SER A 127 7.71 -11.93 -4.37
CA SER A 127 7.04 -11.69 -3.09
C SER A 127 6.23 -10.40 -3.13
N LEU A 128 5.08 -10.40 -2.45
CA LEU A 128 4.26 -9.20 -2.25
C LEU A 128 4.89 -8.32 -1.14
N PRO A 129 4.80 -6.98 -1.25
CA PRO A 129 5.33 -6.07 -0.23
C PRO A 129 4.55 -6.12 1.09
N VAL A 130 3.27 -6.45 1.04
CA VAL A 130 2.36 -6.61 2.18
C VAL A 130 1.61 -7.91 2.01
N THR A 131 1.38 -8.65 3.10
CA THR A 131 0.62 -9.90 3.05
C THR A 131 -0.81 -9.65 2.57
N ALA A 132 -1.29 -10.44 1.62
CA ALA A 132 -2.65 -10.37 1.12
C ALA A 132 -3.67 -10.94 2.13
N SER A 133 -4.90 -10.46 2.09
CA SER A 133 -5.98 -10.82 3.03
C SER A 133 -6.40 -12.30 2.98
N ASN A 134 -6.05 -13.02 1.92
CA ASN A 134 -6.30 -14.46 1.77
C ASN A 134 -5.21 -15.11 0.94
N ALA A 135 -5.11 -16.44 1.01
CA ALA A 135 -4.14 -17.24 0.26
C ALA A 135 -4.67 -17.77 -1.07
N ASN A 136 -5.94 -17.53 -1.41
CA ASN A 136 -6.55 -18.09 -2.62
C ASN A 136 -5.92 -17.50 -3.87
N PRO A 137 -5.58 -18.30 -4.87
CA PRO A 137 -5.13 -17.82 -6.17
C PRO A 137 -6.24 -17.01 -6.85
N GLU A 138 -5.90 -15.77 -7.25
CA GLU A 138 -6.84 -14.86 -7.92
C GLU A 138 -6.11 -13.95 -8.91
N PRO A 139 -6.78 -13.47 -9.99
CA PRO A 139 -6.21 -12.45 -10.87
C PRO A 139 -6.06 -11.13 -10.10
N LEU A 140 -4.92 -10.47 -10.26
CA LEU A 140 -4.59 -9.22 -9.59
C LEU A 140 -4.50 -8.04 -10.55
N GLY A 141 -4.08 -8.26 -11.79
CA GLY A 141 -3.83 -7.22 -12.76
C GLY A 141 -3.19 -7.74 -14.04
N MET A 142 -2.55 -6.84 -14.76
CA MET A 142 -1.95 -7.11 -16.05
C MET A 142 -0.48 -6.71 -16.09
N GLY A 143 0.22 -7.19 -17.10
CA GLY A 143 1.62 -6.87 -17.35
C GLY A 143 2.00 -7.16 -18.79
N TRP A 144 3.29 -7.02 -19.08
CA TRP A 144 3.90 -7.28 -20.37
C TRP A 144 5.16 -8.10 -20.19
N LEU A 145 5.38 -9.02 -21.10
CA LEU A 145 6.59 -9.84 -21.21
C LEU A 145 7.28 -9.44 -22.50
N ASN A 146 8.46 -8.84 -22.37
CA ASN A 146 9.20 -8.31 -23.50
C ASN A 146 10.39 -9.21 -23.80
N ASP A 147 10.42 -9.75 -25.01
CA ASP A 147 11.63 -10.32 -25.60
C ASP A 147 12.55 -9.19 -26.03
N ALA A 148 13.81 -9.24 -25.66
CA ALA A 148 14.81 -8.23 -26.00
C ALA A 148 14.97 -8.02 -27.53
N ASN A 149 14.47 -8.96 -28.34
CA ASN A 149 14.37 -8.84 -29.80
C ASN A 149 13.20 -7.98 -30.29
N GLY A 150 12.42 -7.37 -29.38
CA GLY A 150 11.39 -6.39 -29.70
C GLY A 150 9.95 -6.93 -29.80
N THR A 151 9.70 -8.18 -29.38
CA THR A 151 8.35 -8.73 -29.33
C THR A 151 7.76 -8.60 -27.91
N GLU A 152 6.52 -8.13 -27.82
CA GLU A 152 5.81 -7.97 -26.57
C GLU A 152 4.63 -8.94 -26.47
N TYR A 153 4.44 -9.52 -25.30
CA TYR A 153 3.36 -10.46 -24.99
C TYR A 153 2.55 -9.95 -23.79
N PRO A 154 1.22 -9.93 -23.86
CA PRO A 154 0.40 -9.58 -22.71
C PRO A 154 0.54 -10.64 -21.62
N ALA A 155 0.55 -10.18 -20.37
CA ALA A 155 0.56 -11.05 -19.21
C ALA A 155 -0.59 -10.70 -18.26
N PHE A 156 -1.10 -11.74 -17.59
CA PHE A 156 -2.02 -11.61 -16.47
C PHE A 156 -1.24 -11.88 -15.20
N ILE A 157 -1.37 -10.99 -14.24
CA ILE A 157 -0.73 -11.16 -12.94
C ILE A 157 -1.70 -11.88 -12.02
N ARG A 158 -1.23 -12.97 -11.44
CA ARG A 158 -2.03 -13.81 -10.55
C ARG A 158 -1.34 -13.96 -9.21
N LYS A 159 -2.12 -13.86 -8.15
CA LYS A 159 -1.68 -14.24 -6.82
C LYS A 159 -1.59 -15.76 -6.72
N ASN A 160 -0.46 -16.27 -6.24
CA ASN A 160 -0.24 -17.71 -6.04
C ASN A 160 -0.45 -18.12 -4.58
N SER A 161 -0.21 -17.20 -3.65
CA SER A 161 -0.37 -17.36 -2.21
C SER A 161 -0.67 -16.01 -1.56
N ALA A 162 -0.82 -15.96 -0.24
CA ALA A 162 -0.94 -14.70 0.49
C ALA A 162 0.31 -13.79 0.38
N THR A 163 1.44 -14.32 -0.07
CA THR A 163 2.72 -13.60 -0.07
C THR A 163 3.41 -13.53 -1.42
N THR A 164 2.85 -14.13 -2.48
CA THR A 164 3.51 -14.20 -3.79
C THR A 164 2.56 -14.00 -4.96
N ALA A 165 3.06 -13.36 -6.02
CA ALA A 165 2.41 -13.22 -7.31
C ALA A 165 3.34 -13.69 -8.45
N ALA A 166 2.74 -14.05 -9.59
CA ALA A 166 3.44 -14.50 -10.78
C ALA A 166 2.76 -14.01 -12.05
N PRO A 167 3.51 -13.78 -13.13
CA PRO A 167 2.95 -13.57 -14.47
C PRO A 167 2.46 -14.88 -15.08
N TYR A 168 1.35 -14.79 -15.79
CA TYR A 168 0.74 -15.82 -16.62
C TYR A 168 0.54 -15.26 -18.01
N THR A 169 0.59 -16.09 -19.03
CA THR A 169 0.38 -15.68 -20.42
C THR A 169 -0.70 -16.51 -21.09
N ILE A 170 -1.11 -16.11 -22.28
CA ILE A 170 -2.06 -16.88 -23.08
C ILE A 170 -1.29 -17.91 -23.90
N ASN A 171 -1.61 -19.19 -23.75
CA ASN A 171 -1.15 -20.23 -24.65
C ASN A 171 -2.08 -20.32 -25.87
N ALA A 172 -1.66 -19.70 -26.97
CA ALA A 172 -2.41 -19.69 -28.23
C ALA A 172 -2.29 -21.02 -29.03
N ALA A 173 -1.43 -21.91 -28.60
CA ALA A 173 -1.24 -23.20 -29.28
C ALA A 173 -2.33 -24.24 -28.93
N SER A 174 -3.18 -23.98 -27.94
CA SER A 174 -4.32 -24.85 -27.63
C SER A 174 -5.56 -24.45 -28.43
N THR A 175 -6.46 -25.41 -28.66
CA THR A 175 -7.75 -25.18 -29.37
C THR A 175 -8.59 -24.08 -28.76
N ASN A 176 -8.45 -23.85 -27.46
CA ASN A 176 -8.98 -22.71 -26.74
C ASN A 176 -7.80 -21.94 -26.12
N ALA A 177 -7.76 -20.61 -26.27
CA ALA A 177 -6.75 -19.78 -25.65
C ALA A 177 -6.82 -19.95 -24.11
N LEU A 178 -5.87 -20.68 -23.54
CA LEU A 178 -5.81 -20.97 -22.11
C LEU A 178 -4.76 -20.09 -21.43
N LEU A 179 -5.07 -19.70 -20.19
CA LEU A 179 -4.08 -19.07 -19.34
C LEU A 179 -3.02 -20.12 -18.95
N ALA A 180 -1.77 -19.87 -19.27
CA ALA A 180 -0.64 -20.74 -18.98
C ALA A 180 0.38 -20.06 -18.06
N ASN A 181 1.10 -20.86 -17.30
CA ASN A 181 2.24 -20.38 -16.55
C ASN A 181 3.30 -19.83 -17.50
N THR A 182 3.88 -18.70 -17.18
CA THR A 182 5.15 -18.28 -17.78
C THR A 182 6.21 -19.27 -17.34
N THR A 183 6.91 -19.88 -18.29
CA THR A 183 7.96 -20.88 -18.03
C THR A 183 9.24 -20.51 -18.76
N ALA A 184 10.27 -21.34 -18.70
CA ALA A 184 11.53 -21.08 -19.40
C ALA A 184 11.39 -20.91 -20.94
N SER A 185 10.30 -21.38 -21.53
CA SER A 185 10.04 -21.35 -22.99
C SER A 185 8.66 -20.82 -23.36
N ILE A 186 7.88 -20.29 -22.41
CA ILE A 186 6.53 -19.73 -22.65
C ILE A 186 6.47 -18.31 -22.08
N PRO A 187 6.03 -17.31 -22.89
CA PRO A 187 5.55 -17.36 -24.28
C PRO A 187 6.66 -17.47 -25.34
N PHE A 188 7.91 -17.28 -24.96
CA PHE A 188 9.11 -17.38 -25.79
C PHE A 188 10.27 -17.95 -24.96
N THR A 189 11.39 -18.28 -25.59
CA THR A 189 12.59 -18.73 -24.89
C THR A 189 13.28 -17.53 -24.24
N TRP A 190 13.26 -17.49 -22.92
CA TRP A 190 13.80 -16.38 -22.14
C TRP A 190 15.33 -16.34 -22.16
N ALA A 191 15.88 -15.13 -22.24
CA ALA A 191 17.30 -14.84 -22.28
C ALA A 191 17.66 -13.61 -21.41
N SER A 192 18.94 -13.32 -21.31
CA SER A 192 19.43 -12.09 -20.69
C SER A 192 18.95 -10.87 -21.50
N GLY A 193 18.47 -9.84 -20.81
CA GLY A 193 17.92 -8.62 -21.40
C GLY A 193 16.40 -8.60 -21.51
N ASP A 194 15.74 -9.75 -21.43
CA ASP A 194 14.27 -9.81 -21.44
C ASP A 194 13.68 -9.17 -20.18
N ILE A 195 12.44 -8.70 -20.31
CA ILE A 195 11.82 -7.91 -19.24
C ILE A 195 10.43 -8.45 -18.91
N ILE A 196 10.15 -8.50 -17.62
CA ILE A 196 8.82 -8.73 -17.06
C ILE A 196 8.33 -7.42 -16.45
N HIS A 197 7.21 -6.89 -16.97
CA HIS A 197 6.48 -5.78 -16.37
C HIS A 197 5.23 -6.29 -15.70
N MET A 198 4.99 -5.88 -14.45
CA MET A 198 3.77 -6.19 -13.71
C MET A 198 3.19 -4.92 -13.10
N ASN A 199 1.88 -4.75 -13.25
CA ASN A 199 1.13 -3.66 -12.62
C ASN A 199 -0.18 -4.26 -12.10
N PHE A 200 -0.35 -4.25 -10.78
CA PHE A 200 -1.45 -4.97 -10.15
C PHE A 200 -1.81 -4.39 -8.79
N SER A 201 -3.00 -4.77 -8.31
CA SER A 201 -3.46 -4.41 -6.98
C SER A 201 -4.10 -5.59 -6.26
N TYR A 202 -4.09 -5.56 -4.93
CA TYR A 202 -4.73 -6.57 -4.09
C TYR A 202 -5.12 -5.96 -2.74
N ARG A 203 -5.94 -6.71 -1.98
CA ARG A 203 -6.32 -6.35 -0.63
C ARG A 203 -5.30 -6.90 0.37
N ALA A 204 -4.78 -6.04 1.24
CA ALA A 204 -3.96 -6.43 2.39
C ALA A 204 -4.76 -7.20 3.46
N ALA A 205 -4.06 -7.93 4.30
CA ALA A 205 -4.63 -8.65 5.44
C ALA A 205 -5.25 -7.72 6.49
#